data_f2e1caaf15debb67346e3735eac1b508
#
_entry.id   f2e1caaf15debb67346e3735eac1b508
#
_cell.length_a   1.000
_cell.length_b   1.000
_cell.length_c   1.000
_cell.angle_alpha   90.00
_cell.angle_beta   90.00
_cell.angle_gamma   90.00
#
_symmetry.space_group_name_H-M   'P 1'
#
loop_
_entity.id
_entity.type
_entity.pdbx_description
1 polymer ?
#
loop_
_entity_poly.entity_id
_entity_poly.type
_entity_poly.pdbx_seq_one_letter_code
_entity_poly.pdbx_strand_id
1 'polypeptide(L)'
;MTELVIHLAPHDAFHFLKENPQAVLIDVRSEMEFLFVGHPKEALSIPWRDEPDWEISPEFLARARRATSLNRPVVLICRSGHRSSEAGLFLQANGFSAVYNVTHGFEGDLNDQHCRSSLNGWRFDGLPWEQC
;
A
#
# COMPACT_ATOMS: atom_id res chain seq x y z
N MET A 1 -9.90 21.58 9.24
CA MET A 1 -9.65 20.32 9.92
C MET A 1 -8.81 19.40 9.04
N THR A 2 -7.83 18.78 9.61
CA THR A 2 -6.93 17.90 8.85
C THR A 2 -7.52 16.51 8.78
N GLU A 3 -7.63 15.98 7.58
CA GLU A 3 -8.02 14.59 7.41
C GLU A 3 -6.84 13.69 7.75
N LEU A 4 -7.14 12.54 8.28
CA LEU A 4 -6.12 11.58 8.70
C LEU A 4 -6.17 10.36 7.80
N VAL A 5 -4.99 9.81 7.53
CA VAL A 5 -4.90 8.48 6.92
C VAL A 5 -5.47 7.48 7.92
N ILE A 6 -6.39 6.64 7.46
CA ILE A 6 -7.00 5.63 8.32
C ILE A 6 -6.17 4.35 8.19
N HIS A 7 -5.74 3.81 9.32
CA HIS A 7 -4.92 2.60 9.33
C HIS A 7 -5.79 1.37 9.55
N LEU A 8 -5.67 0.40 8.65
CA LEU A 8 -6.43 -0.84 8.71
C LEU A 8 -5.48 -2.03 8.78
N ALA A 9 -5.80 -3.00 9.63
CA ALA A 9 -5.10 -4.27 9.61
C ALA A 9 -5.35 -4.97 8.28
N PRO A 10 -4.47 -5.91 7.85
CA PRO A 10 -4.63 -6.55 6.54
C PRO A 10 -6.00 -7.16 6.30
N HIS A 11 -6.55 -7.89 7.26
CA HIS A 11 -7.90 -8.47 7.11
C HIS A 11 -8.96 -7.40 6.93
N ASP A 12 -8.88 -6.32 7.69
CA ASP A 12 -9.85 -5.23 7.60
C ASP A 12 -9.74 -4.52 6.26
N ALA A 13 -8.52 -4.33 5.77
CA ALA A 13 -8.30 -3.73 4.46
C ALA A 13 -8.86 -4.61 3.36
N PHE A 14 -8.64 -5.92 3.46
CA PHE A 14 -9.17 -6.87 2.48
C PHE A 14 -10.70 -6.83 2.44
N HIS A 15 -11.35 -6.83 3.60
CA HIS A 15 -12.80 -6.73 3.67
C HIS A 15 -13.31 -5.40 3.12
N PHE A 16 -12.62 -4.31 3.45
CA PHE A 16 -12.98 -3.00 2.92
C PHE A 16 -12.97 -2.99 1.39
N LEU A 17 -11.94 -3.58 0.78
CA LEU A 17 -11.82 -3.66 -0.67
C LEU A 17 -12.93 -4.51 -1.28
N LYS A 18 -13.32 -5.58 -0.61
CA LYS A 18 -14.43 -6.43 -1.06
C LYS A 18 -15.77 -5.71 -1.02
N GLU A 19 -15.99 -4.91 0.03
CA GLU A 19 -17.24 -4.21 0.22
C GLU A 19 -17.35 -2.91 -0.58
N ASN A 20 -16.22 -2.42 -1.08
CA ASN A 20 -16.15 -1.15 -1.81
C ASN A 20 -15.49 -1.37 -3.17
N PRO A 21 -16.26 -1.84 -4.18
CA PRO A 21 -15.67 -2.16 -5.49
C PRO A 21 -14.98 -0.98 -6.18
N GLN A 22 -15.33 0.25 -5.82
CA GLN A 22 -14.69 1.43 -6.38
C GLN A 22 -13.35 1.76 -5.71
N ALA A 23 -13.04 1.10 -4.59
CA ALA A 23 -11.76 1.31 -3.92
C ALA A 23 -10.62 0.69 -4.72
N VAL A 24 -9.45 1.31 -4.64
CA VAL A 24 -8.27 0.88 -5.38
C VAL A 24 -7.17 0.54 -4.39
N LEU A 25 -6.53 -0.61 -4.59
CA LEU A 25 -5.38 -1.03 -3.78
C LEU A 25 -4.11 -0.70 -4.55
N ILE A 26 -3.26 0.12 -3.94
CA ILE A 26 -2.00 0.55 -4.57
C ILE A 26 -0.83 0.08 -3.72
N ASP A 27 0.06 -0.69 -4.34
CA ASP A 27 1.31 -1.14 -3.73
C ASP A 27 2.36 -0.09 -4.05
N VAL A 28 2.86 0.59 -3.02
CA VAL A 28 3.80 1.69 -3.18
C VAL A 28 5.26 1.28 -2.98
N ARG A 29 5.52 -0.03 -2.93
CA ARG A 29 6.89 -0.55 -2.84
C ARG A 29 7.60 -0.37 -4.17
N SER A 30 8.89 -0.71 -4.21
CA SER A 30 9.64 -0.70 -5.45
C SER A 30 9.06 -1.73 -6.43
N GLU A 31 9.32 -1.51 -7.71
CA GLU A 31 8.86 -2.44 -8.74
C GLU A 31 9.44 -3.84 -8.53
N MET A 32 10.70 -3.92 -8.11
CA MET A 32 11.36 -5.21 -7.86
C MET A 32 10.69 -5.97 -6.72
N GLU A 33 10.32 -5.27 -5.65
CA GLU A 33 9.60 -5.91 -4.55
C GLU A 33 8.24 -6.44 -5.04
N PHE A 34 7.54 -5.63 -5.80
CA PHE A 34 6.22 -6.01 -6.33
C PHE A 34 6.31 -7.29 -7.15
N LEU A 35 7.30 -7.37 -8.04
CA LEU A 35 7.42 -8.52 -8.95
C LEU A 35 8.00 -9.77 -8.28
N PHE A 36 9.09 -9.61 -7.51
CA PHE A 36 9.84 -10.75 -7.04
C PHE A 36 9.51 -11.22 -5.63
N VAL A 37 9.16 -10.31 -4.74
CA VAL A 37 8.71 -10.71 -3.40
C VAL A 37 7.26 -11.17 -3.45
N GLY A 38 6.48 -10.58 -4.35
CA GLY A 38 5.05 -10.84 -4.46
C GLY A 38 4.25 -9.62 -4.08
N HIS A 39 2.96 -9.66 -4.39
CA HIS A 39 2.06 -8.54 -4.13
C HIS A 39 0.64 -9.05 -3.94
N PRO A 40 -0.24 -8.26 -3.28
CA PRO A 40 -1.63 -8.65 -3.18
C PRO A 40 -2.26 -8.75 -4.57
N LYS A 41 -3.17 -9.69 -4.75
CA LYS A 41 -3.90 -9.78 -6.02
C LYS A 41 -4.67 -8.49 -6.26
N GLU A 42 -4.70 -8.08 -7.52
CA GLU A 42 -5.41 -6.88 -7.98
C GLU A 42 -4.78 -5.56 -7.51
N ALA A 43 -3.62 -5.60 -6.84
CA ALA A 43 -2.93 -4.38 -6.48
C ALA A 43 -2.28 -3.75 -7.70
N LEU A 44 -2.33 -2.42 -7.75
CA LEU A 44 -1.62 -1.65 -8.77
C LEU A 44 -0.24 -1.28 -8.24
N SER A 45 0.78 -1.39 -9.08
CA SER A 45 2.13 -1.02 -8.72
C SER A 45 2.39 0.44 -9.05
N ILE A 46 2.48 1.28 -8.03
CA ILE A 46 2.84 2.69 -8.21
C ILE A 46 3.85 3.04 -7.12
N PRO A 47 5.15 2.90 -7.40
CA PRO A 47 6.18 3.13 -6.39
C PRO A 47 6.18 4.55 -5.84
N TRP A 48 6.25 4.67 -4.53
CA TRP A 48 6.45 5.93 -3.83
C TRP A 48 7.95 6.29 -3.85
N ARG A 49 8.79 5.29 -3.52
CA ARG A 49 10.25 5.39 -3.63
C ARG A 49 10.75 4.16 -4.36
N ASP A 50 11.72 4.32 -5.23
CA ASP A 50 12.22 3.20 -6.03
C ASP A 50 13.71 3.36 -6.28
N GLU A 51 14.34 2.27 -6.75
CA GLU A 51 15.74 2.30 -7.14
C GLU A 51 15.97 3.24 -8.32
N PRO A 52 17.17 3.76 -8.46
CA PRO A 52 18.39 3.44 -7.70
C PRO A 52 18.59 4.27 -6.43
N ASP A 53 17.95 5.42 -6.31
CA ASP A 53 18.27 6.38 -5.26
C ASP A 53 17.28 6.41 -4.10
N TRP A 54 16.19 5.69 -4.22
CA TRP A 54 15.12 5.62 -3.21
C TRP A 54 14.51 6.98 -2.85
N GLU A 55 14.63 7.93 -3.77
CA GLU A 55 13.98 9.23 -3.63
C GLU A 55 12.49 9.11 -3.93
N ILE A 56 11.71 10.07 -3.42
CA ILE A 56 10.29 10.11 -3.70
C ILE A 56 10.09 10.31 -5.21
N SER A 57 9.29 9.44 -5.83
CA SER A 57 9.06 9.51 -7.25
C SER A 57 8.30 10.79 -7.61
N PRO A 58 8.85 11.61 -8.50
CA PRO A 58 8.15 12.84 -8.93
C PRO A 58 6.89 12.56 -9.74
N GLU A 59 6.73 11.33 -10.21
CA GLU A 59 5.57 10.93 -11.00
C GLU A 59 4.47 10.25 -10.20
N PHE A 60 4.69 10.06 -8.90
CA PHE A 60 3.75 9.31 -8.06
C PHE A 60 2.34 9.88 -8.11
N LEU A 61 2.21 11.19 -7.90
CA LEU A 61 0.90 11.83 -7.88
C LEU A 61 0.18 11.70 -9.22
N ALA A 62 0.89 11.94 -10.32
CA ALA A 62 0.31 11.83 -11.65
C ALA A 62 -0.15 10.41 -11.95
N ARG A 63 0.65 9.42 -11.55
CA ARG A 63 0.29 8.01 -11.76
C ARG A 63 -0.93 7.63 -10.93
N ALA A 64 -0.99 8.08 -9.68
CA ALA A 64 -2.13 7.82 -8.81
C ALA A 64 -3.40 8.45 -9.39
N ARG A 65 -3.30 9.67 -9.91
CA ARG A 65 -4.45 10.36 -10.53
C ARG A 65 -4.94 9.67 -11.80
N ARG A 66 -4.05 9.02 -12.54
CA ARG A 66 -4.44 8.27 -13.73
C ARG A 66 -5.07 6.93 -13.38
N ALA A 67 -4.64 6.33 -12.27
CA ALA A 67 -5.13 5.02 -11.86
C ALA A 67 -6.51 5.09 -11.20
N THR A 68 -6.84 6.23 -10.61
CA THR A 68 -8.10 6.39 -9.87
C THR A 68 -8.52 7.86 -9.89
N SER A 69 -9.48 8.22 -9.05
CA SER A 69 -9.93 9.61 -8.94
C SER A 69 -9.88 10.06 -7.49
N LEU A 70 -9.91 11.37 -7.28
CA LEU A 70 -9.81 11.95 -5.94
C LEU A 70 -10.95 11.51 -5.02
N ASN A 71 -12.07 11.12 -5.58
CA ASN A 71 -13.27 10.75 -4.81
C ASN A 71 -13.35 9.26 -4.48
N ARG A 72 -12.50 8.44 -5.07
CA ARG A 72 -12.52 7.00 -4.83
C ARG A 72 -11.60 6.67 -3.67
N PRO A 73 -12.01 5.73 -2.79
CA PRO A 73 -11.12 5.31 -1.70
C PRO A 73 -9.86 4.68 -2.25
N VAL A 74 -8.72 5.01 -1.63
CA VAL A 74 -7.42 4.48 -2.00
C VAL A 74 -6.84 3.77 -0.79
N VAL A 75 -6.46 2.51 -0.97
CA VAL A 75 -5.83 1.70 0.07
C VAL A 75 -4.39 1.50 -0.35
N LEU A 76 -3.46 1.90 0.51
CA LEU A 76 -2.03 1.85 0.20
C LEU A 76 -1.35 0.77 1.02
N ILE A 77 -0.44 0.03 0.39
CA ILE A 77 0.31 -1.03 1.07
C ILE A 77 1.79 -0.92 0.69
N CYS A 78 2.65 -1.18 1.67
CA CYS A 78 4.08 -1.29 1.41
C CYS A 78 4.62 -2.52 2.15
N ARG A 79 5.91 -2.55 2.48
CA ARG A 79 6.49 -3.74 3.11
C ARG A 79 5.98 -3.94 4.54
N SER A 80 6.01 -2.88 5.34
CA SER A 80 5.64 -2.95 6.77
C SER A 80 4.77 -1.79 7.25
N GLY A 81 4.36 -0.89 6.35
CA GLY A 81 3.43 0.19 6.67
C GLY A 81 4.00 1.60 6.70
N HIS A 82 5.32 1.76 6.63
CA HIS A 82 5.96 3.08 6.74
C HIS A 82 5.89 3.92 5.46
N ARG A 83 6.29 3.36 4.34
CA ARG A 83 6.26 4.07 3.06
C ARG A 83 4.83 4.43 2.65
N SER A 84 3.90 3.50 2.89
CA SER A 84 2.51 3.72 2.53
C SER A 84 1.84 4.77 3.42
N SER A 85 2.24 4.86 4.69
CA SER A 85 1.76 5.92 5.56
C SER A 85 2.22 7.29 5.05
N GLU A 86 3.49 7.40 4.67
CA GLU A 86 4.06 8.61 4.10
C GLU A 86 3.36 9.02 2.81
N ALA A 87 3.19 8.04 1.91
CA ALA A 87 2.52 8.27 0.64
C ALA A 87 1.06 8.69 0.84
N GLY A 88 0.40 8.11 1.85
CA GLY A 88 -0.98 8.43 2.16
C GLY A 88 -1.17 9.88 2.58
N LEU A 89 -0.27 10.38 3.43
CA LEU A 89 -0.32 11.79 3.84
C LEU A 89 -0.13 12.70 2.64
N PHE A 90 0.76 12.33 1.74
CA PHE A 90 0.99 13.09 0.52
C PHE A 90 -0.25 13.14 -0.37
N LEU A 91 -0.93 12.00 -0.55
CA LEU A 91 -2.13 11.97 -1.37
C LEU A 91 -3.25 12.80 -0.75
N GLN A 92 -3.43 12.74 0.58
CA GLN A 92 -4.43 13.56 1.24
C GLN A 92 -4.15 15.05 1.05
N ALA A 93 -2.88 15.43 1.16
CA ALA A 93 -2.49 16.83 0.96
C ALA A 93 -2.76 17.29 -0.48
N ASN A 94 -2.92 16.35 -1.41
CA ASN A 94 -3.17 16.64 -2.82
C ASN A 94 -4.59 16.31 -3.25
N GLY A 95 -5.53 16.25 -2.31
CA GLY A 95 -6.96 16.24 -2.60
C GLY A 95 -7.66 14.89 -2.58
N PHE A 96 -6.95 13.79 -2.30
CA PHE A 96 -7.61 12.50 -2.18
C PHE A 96 -8.41 12.47 -0.88
N SER A 97 -9.70 12.17 -0.98
CA SER A 97 -10.63 12.32 0.15
C SER A 97 -10.63 11.16 1.13
N ALA A 98 -10.37 9.95 0.66
CA ALA A 98 -10.44 8.75 1.51
C ALA A 98 -9.18 7.92 1.27
N VAL A 99 -8.24 7.98 2.22
CA VAL A 99 -6.94 7.31 2.10
C VAL A 99 -6.74 6.39 3.29
N TYR A 100 -6.41 5.15 3.01
CA TYR A 100 -6.22 4.09 4.00
C TYR A 100 -4.84 3.50 3.85
N ASN A 101 -4.24 3.11 4.97
CA ASN A 101 -2.94 2.44 5.01
C ASN A 101 -3.10 1.06 5.61
N VAL A 102 -2.50 0.05 4.97
CA VAL A 102 -2.49 -1.30 5.52
C VAL A 102 -1.36 -1.39 6.54
N THR A 103 -1.72 -1.49 7.82
CA THR A 103 -0.73 -1.67 8.87
C THR A 103 -0.03 -3.00 8.68
N HIS A 104 1.23 -3.07 9.07
CA HIS A 104 2.10 -4.24 8.89
C HIS A 104 2.41 -4.53 7.41
N GLY A 105 1.70 -3.94 6.45
CA GLY A 105 2.01 -4.06 5.03
C GLY A 105 1.91 -5.46 4.47
N PHE A 106 2.68 -5.72 3.43
CA PHE A 106 2.66 -7.01 2.75
C PHE A 106 3.47 -8.07 3.49
N GLU A 107 4.66 -7.70 3.97
CA GLU A 107 5.58 -8.65 4.61
C GLU A 107 5.54 -8.64 6.13
N GLY A 108 5.01 -7.57 6.71
CA GLY A 108 4.92 -7.45 8.16
C GLY A 108 6.21 -7.02 8.82
N ASP A 109 6.21 -7.13 10.14
CA ASP A 109 7.33 -6.73 10.97
C ASP A 109 8.40 -7.81 11.06
N LEU A 110 9.61 -7.40 11.40
CA LEU A 110 10.71 -8.34 11.63
C LEU A 110 10.47 -9.08 12.95
N ASN A 111 10.73 -10.39 12.94
CA ASN A 111 10.71 -11.17 14.16
C ASN A 111 12.09 -11.11 14.84
N ASP A 112 12.28 -11.89 15.91
CA ASP A 112 13.53 -11.89 16.68
C ASP A 112 14.74 -12.37 15.86
N GLN A 113 14.50 -13.10 14.79
CA GLN A 113 15.56 -13.57 13.89
C GLN A 113 15.71 -12.67 12.65
N HIS A 114 15.11 -11.47 12.68
CA HIS A 114 15.15 -10.53 11.56
C HIS A 114 14.52 -11.09 10.28
N CYS A 115 13.43 -11.84 10.45
CA CYS A 115 12.65 -12.36 9.31
C CYS A 115 11.26 -11.75 9.29
N ARG A 116 10.75 -11.49 8.08
CA ARG A 116 9.40 -11.00 7.89
C ARG A 116 8.45 -12.15 7.54
N SER A 117 7.17 -11.85 7.47
CA SER A 117 6.11 -12.81 7.15
C SER A 117 5.99 -13.94 8.15
N SER A 118 6.32 -13.67 9.40
CA SER A 118 6.23 -14.65 10.47
C SER A 118 5.47 -14.15 11.70
N LEU A 119 5.09 -12.87 11.74
CA LEU A 119 4.33 -12.29 12.84
C LEU A 119 3.00 -11.71 12.36
N ASN A 120 3.01 -10.98 11.26
CA ASN A 120 1.85 -10.27 10.75
C ASN A 120 2.10 -9.89 9.30
N GLY A 121 1.13 -9.20 8.68
CA GLY A 121 1.21 -8.74 7.32
C GLY A 121 0.25 -9.50 6.41
N TRP A 122 0.00 -8.91 5.22
CA TRP A 122 -0.94 -9.46 4.25
C TRP A 122 -0.64 -10.93 3.92
N ARG A 123 0.63 -11.21 3.60
CA ARG A 123 1.05 -12.56 3.22
C ARG A 123 0.98 -13.54 4.39
N PHE A 124 1.44 -13.13 5.56
CA PHE A 124 1.36 -13.96 6.77
C PHE A 124 -0.09 -14.32 7.11
N ASP A 125 -1.00 -13.36 6.93
CA ASP A 125 -2.40 -13.55 7.25
C ASP A 125 -3.15 -14.42 6.24
N GLY A 126 -2.48 -14.87 5.20
CA GLY A 126 -3.07 -15.79 4.23
C GLY A 126 -4.00 -15.13 3.22
N LEU A 127 -3.93 -13.82 3.08
CA LEU A 127 -4.77 -13.10 2.12
C LEU A 127 -4.25 -13.31 0.69
N PRO A 128 -5.10 -13.17 -0.34
CA PRO A 128 -4.70 -13.49 -1.72
C PRO A 128 -3.52 -12.67 -2.21
N TRP A 129 -2.50 -13.35 -2.73
CA TRP A 129 -1.31 -12.70 -3.28
C TRP A 129 -0.71 -13.55 -4.39
N GLU A 130 0.15 -12.93 -5.18
CA GLU A 130 0.79 -13.60 -6.31
C GLU A 130 2.16 -13.00 -6.56
N GLN A 131 2.97 -13.70 -7.35
CA GLN A 131 4.27 -13.20 -7.79
C GLN A 131 4.23 -13.04 -9.31
N CYS A 132 5.13 -12.20 -9.80
CA CYS A 132 5.24 -11.83 -11.22
C CYS A 132 4.43 -12.73 -12.17
#